data_8f364e85a9facb3713dfb215dd1d0d04
#
_entry.id   8f364e85a9facb3713dfb215dd1d0d04
#
_cell.length_a   1.000
_cell.length_b   1.000
_cell.length_c   1.000
_cell.angle_alpha   90.00
_cell.angle_beta   90.00
_cell.angle_gamma   90.00
#
_symmetry.space_group_name_H-M   'P 1'
#
loop_
_entity.id
_entity.type
_entity.pdbx_description
1 polymer ?
#
loop_
_entity_poly.entity_id
_entity_poly.type
_entity_poly.pdbx_seq_one_letter_code
_entity_poly.pdbx_strand_id
1 'polypeptide(L)'
;MTAVRAMYVAANCSMAAVGLLFLHASRVQAADESDTPSPPTEERFAIHGQMTYTVQATDGFNAPYSGPNSLSPARNDETADATLFLGAKLWRGAEFWINPEIDQGFGLDNTLGVAGFPSGEAYKIGAYHPYFRLSRAFLRQTIDEGGEQESVDAVANQLGGSRNAARWVFTVGKFSVVDIFDNNQYAHDPRNDFLNWAAVDAGSFDYAADAWGYTVGAAAERYQGAWTVRAGVFDGSNVPNSVHLGRA
;
A
#
# COMPACT_ATOMS: atom_id res chain seq x y z
N MET A 1 -20.02 -24.98 6.22
CA MET A 1 -18.99 -23.92 6.05
C MET A 1 -19.49 -23.02 4.94
N THR A 2 -19.85 -21.79 5.30
CA THR A 2 -20.33 -20.79 4.34
C THR A 2 -19.11 -20.26 3.59
N ALA A 3 -19.08 -20.44 2.28
CA ALA A 3 -17.98 -19.94 1.47
C ALA A 3 -18.20 -18.46 1.18
N VAL A 4 -17.29 -17.61 1.62
CA VAL A 4 -17.14 -16.25 1.10
C VAL A 4 -16.27 -16.36 -0.15
N ARG A 5 -16.80 -15.95 -1.29
CA ARG A 5 -16.03 -15.91 -2.53
C ARG A 5 -15.59 -14.48 -2.79
N ALA A 6 -14.31 -14.29 -2.98
CA ALA A 6 -13.73 -13.02 -3.42
C ALA A 6 -12.98 -13.27 -4.74
N MET A 7 -13.22 -12.41 -5.71
CA MET A 7 -12.44 -12.37 -6.94
C MET A 7 -11.65 -11.06 -6.95
N TYR A 8 -10.36 -11.19 -7.15
CA TYR A 8 -9.42 -10.09 -7.12
C TYR A 8 -8.76 -9.94 -8.49
N VAL A 9 -8.75 -8.73 -9.03
CA VAL A 9 -8.01 -8.38 -10.23
C VAL A 9 -7.17 -7.14 -9.92
N ALA A 10 -5.87 -7.30 -9.79
CA ALA A 10 -4.94 -6.20 -9.68
C ALA A 10 -4.11 -6.08 -10.97
N ALA A 11 -3.98 -4.89 -11.48
CA ALA A 11 -3.08 -4.57 -12.58
C ALA A 11 -2.06 -3.53 -12.11
N ASN A 12 -0.80 -3.93 -12.01
CA ASN A 12 0.31 -3.02 -11.79
C ASN A 12 0.85 -2.56 -13.14
N CYS A 13 0.80 -1.27 -13.42
CA CYS A 13 1.34 -0.69 -14.63
C CYS A 13 2.49 0.26 -14.28
N SER A 14 3.71 -0.11 -14.67
CA SER A 14 4.86 0.79 -14.62
C SER A 14 4.97 1.52 -15.95
N MET A 15 4.69 2.82 -16.00
CA MET A 15 4.81 3.63 -17.20
C MET A 15 6.17 4.33 -17.23
N ALA A 16 7.11 3.78 -17.97
CA ALA A 16 8.25 4.53 -18.47
C ALA A 16 7.87 5.13 -19.84
N ALA A 17 7.75 6.46 -19.88
CA ALA A 17 7.56 7.32 -21.06
C ALA A 17 6.24 7.19 -21.84
N VAL A 18 5.55 8.31 -21.97
CA VAL A 18 4.42 8.55 -22.88
C VAL A 18 4.88 8.36 -24.33
N GLY A 19 4.36 7.35 -25.00
CA GLY A 19 4.55 7.13 -26.42
C GLY A 19 3.83 5.89 -26.91
N LEU A 20 2.70 6.10 -27.60
CA LEU A 20 1.95 5.20 -28.48
C LEU A 20 1.82 3.71 -28.07
N LEU A 21 0.56 3.31 -27.86
CA LEU A 21 0.12 1.91 -27.80
C LEU A 21 0.55 1.17 -29.08
N PHE A 22 1.50 0.25 -28.98
CA PHE A 22 1.65 -0.90 -29.87
C PHE A 22 1.76 -2.16 -29.03
N LEU A 23 0.81 -3.06 -29.21
CA LEU A 23 0.91 -4.44 -28.73
C LEU A 23 2.15 -5.10 -29.36
N HIS A 24 3.22 -5.25 -28.56
CA HIS A 24 4.33 -6.11 -28.95
C HIS A 24 4.30 -7.36 -28.06
N ALA A 25 4.08 -8.50 -28.70
CA ALA A 25 4.33 -9.81 -28.11
C ALA A 25 5.83 -9.92 -27.78
N SER A 26 6.18 -9.94 -26.49
CA SER A 26 7.56 -10.14 -26.05
C SER A 26 8.00 -11.56 -26.38
N ARG A 27 8.97 -11.69 -27.29
CA ARG A 27 9.73 -12.92 -27.45
C ARG A 27 10.60 -13.10 -26.20
N VAL A 28 10.41 -14.21 -25.52
CA VAL A 28 11.39 -14.68 -24.52
C VAL A 28 12.67 -15.02 -25.28
N GLN A 29 13.67 -14.18 -25.15
CA GLN A 29 15.02 -14.43 -25.62
C GLN A 29 15.81 -15.09 -24.50
N ALA A 30 16.40 -16.24 -24.74
CA ALA A 30 17.28 -16.90 -23.80
C ALA A 30 18.42 -15.94 -23.41
N ALA A 31 18.69 -15.79 -22.15
CA ALA A 31 19.77 -14.97 -21.62
C ALA A 31 21.12 -15.56 -22.08
N ASP A 32 21.95 -14.74 -22.70
CA ASP A 32 23.35 -15.02 -22.97
C ASP A 32 24.15 -14.69 -21.70
N GLU A 33 24.93 -15.63 -21.22
CA GLU A 33 25.60 -15.67 -19.91
C GLU A 33 26.85 -14.77 -19.84
N SER A 34 26.77 -13.50 -20.18
CA SER A 34 27.92 -12.57 -20.07
C SER A 34 27.53 -11.12 -19.70
N ASP A 35 26.45 -10.89 -18.97
CA ASP A 35 26.15 -9.55 -18.49
C ASP A 35 26.73 -9.33 -17.09
N THR A 36 27.84 -8.62 -17.03
CA THR A 36 28.29 -7.95 -15.82
C THR A 36 27.17 -6.96 -15.43
N PRO A 37 26.57 -7.04 -14.23
CA PRO A 37 25.47 -6.16 -13.85
C PRO A 37 25.90 -4.71 -14.01
N SER A 38 25.25 -3.97 -14.89
CA SER A 38 25.44 -2.53 -14.98
C SER A 38 25.05 -1.91 -13.64
N PRO A 39 25.80 -0.91 -13.13
CA PRO A 39 25.42 -0.25 -11.89
C PRO A 39 24.00 0.29 -12.02
N PRO A 40 23.17 0.18 -10.98
CA PRO A 40 21.79 0.60 -11.05
C PRO A 40 21.69 2.08 -11.42
N THR A 41 20.88 2.38 -12.43
CA THR A 41 20.66 3.76 -12.87
C THR A 41 19.88 4.50 -11.80
N GLU A 42 20.41 5.59 -11.28
CA GLU A 42 19.72 6.43 -10.31
C GLU A 42 18.53 7.14 -10.96
N GLU A 43 17.34 6.84 -10.49
CA GLU A 43 16.13 7.54 -10.92
C GLU A 43 16.02 8.91 -10.24
N ARG A 44 15.51 9.86 -11.01
CA ARG A 44 15.22 11.22 -10.51
C ARG A 44 13.72 11.47 -10.36
N PHE A 45 12.91 10.76 -11.13
CA PHE A 45 11.46 10.84 -11.14
C PHE A 45 10.90 9.44 -11.36
N ALA A 46 9.81 9.14 -10.69
CA ALA A 46 9.07 7.90 -10.89
C ALA A 46 7.57 8.18 -11.01
N ILE A 47 6.93 7.41 -11.89
CA ILE A 47 5.47 7.38 -12.03
C ILE A 47 5.07 5.92 -12.08
N HIS A 48 4.36 5.47 -11.05
CA HIS A 48 3.75 4.14 -11.01
C HIS A 48 2.24 4.27 -10.85
N GLY A 49 1.50 3.27 -11.27
CA GLY A 49 0.06 3.22 -11.12
C GLY A 49 -0.39 1.83 -10.69
N GLN A 50 -1.43 1.79 -9.88
CA GLN A 50 -2.11 0.56 -9.48
C GLN A 50 -3.62 0.78 -9.62
N MET A 51 -4.31 -0.23 -10.09
CA MET A 51 -5.76 -0.28 -10.13
C MET A 51 -6.22 -1.61 -9.55
N THR A 52 -7.20 -1.55 -8.66
CA THR A 52 -7.75 -2.73 -8.00
C THR A 52 -9.27 -2.75 -8.20
N TYR A 53 -9.79 -3.92 -8.53
CA TYR A 53 -11.21 -4.18 -8.55
C TYR A 53 -11.50 -5.44 -7.74
N THR A 54 -12.31 -5.29 -6.70
CA THR A 54 -12.61 -6.39 -5.77
C THR A 54 -14.12 -6.66 -5.78
N VAL A 55 -14.50 -7.89 -6.08
CA VAL A 55 -15.86 -8.39 -5.94
C VAL A 55 -15.92 -9.34 -4.75
N GLN A 56 -16.90 -9.14 -3.89
CA GLN A 56 -17.15 -9.97 -2.73
C GLN A 56 -18.58 -10.52 -2.79
N ALA A 57 -18.76 -11.77 -2.44
CA ALA A 57 -20.07 -12.39 -2.39
C ALA A 57 -20.18 -13.36 -1.21
N THR A 58 -21.35 -13.47 -0.63
CA THR A 58 -21.73 -14.51 0.31
C THR A 58 -22.82 -15.38 -0.27
N ASP A 59 -22.68 -16.70 -0.15
CA ASP A 59 -23.76 -17.62 -0.44
C ASP A 59 -24.90 -17.47 0.58
N GLY A 60 -26.07 -18.03 0.27
CA GLY A 60 -27.16 -18.14 1.24
C GLY A 60 -26.77 -19.03 2.41
N PHE A 61 -26.98 -18.57 3.63
CA PHE A 61 -26.77 -19.33 4.85
C PHE A 61 -27.86 -19.03 5.87
N ASN A 62 -28.08 -19.95 6.81
CA ASN A 62 -29.00 -19.72 7.90
C ASN A 62 -28.36 -18.83 8.97
N ALA A 63 -28.95 -17.66 9.17
CA ALA A 63 -28.53 -16.68 10.18
C ALA A 63 -29.65 -16.54 11.24
N PRO A 64 -29.65 -17.35 12.30
CA PRO A 64 -30.66 -17.25 13.37
C PRO A 64 -30.62 -15.88 14.08
N TYR A 65 -29.47 -15.22 14.03
CA TYR A 65 -29.27 -13.86 14.48
C TYR A 65 -28.67 -13.01 13.36
N SER A 66 -29.20 -11.83 13.18
CA SER A 66 -28.66 -10.81 12.27
C SER A 66 -28.74 -9.43 12.94
N GLY A 67 -27.65 -8.70 12.91
CA GLY A 67 -27.53 -7.36 13.51
C GLY A 67 -26.64 -6.45 12.68
N PRO A 68 -26.46 -5.19 13.07
CA PRO A 68 -25.76 -4.18 12.27
C PRO A 68 -24.28 -4.48 12.02
N ASN A 69 -23.69 -5.41 12.80
CA ASN A 69 -22.30 -5.84 12.64
C ASN A 69 -22.18 -7.29 12.17
N SER A 70 -23.26 -7.86 11.62
CA SER A 70 -23.31 -9.22 11.10
C SER A 70 -23.03 -9.24 9.61
N LEU A 71 -22.49 -10.38 9.13
CA LEU A 71 -22.43 -10.68 7.71
C LEU A 71 -23.80 -11.19 7.26
N SER A 72 -24.40 -10.55 6.26
CA SER A 72 -25.69 -10.96 5.70
C SER A 72 -25.55 -12.08 4.69
N PRO A 73 -26.51 -13.03 4.63
CA PRO A 73 -26.55 -14.05 3.59
C PRO A 73 -26.89 -13.46 2.21
N ALA A 74 -26.41 -14.11 1.17
CA ALA A 74 -26.70 -13.80 -0.23
C ALA A 74 -26.44 -12.31 -0.61
N ARG A 75 -25.32 -11.78 -0.18
CA ARG A 75 -24.85 -10.43 -0.51
C ARG A 75 -23.80 -10.46 -1.61
N ASN A 76 -23.79 -9.41 -2.40
CA ASN A 76 -22.77 -9.16 -3.41
C ASN A 76 -22.46 -7.65 -3.44
N ASP A 77 -21.20 -7.32 -3.26
CA ASP A 77 -20.72 -5.94 -3.23
C ASP A 77 -19.36 -5.84 -3.94
N GLU A 78 -19.02 -4.65 -4.43
CA GLU A 78 -17.80 -4.44 -5.20
C GLU A 78 -17.14 -3.10 -4.86
N THR A 79 -15.82 -3.06 -4.97
CA THR A 79 -15.02 -1.84 -4.86
C THR A 79 -14.06 -1.72 -6.02
N ALA A 80 -13.77 -0.49 -6.40
CA ALA A 80 -12.74 -0.15 -7.38
C ALA A 80 -11.92 1.01 -6.87
N ASP A 81 -10.61 0.93 -6.99
CA ASP A 81 -9.68 1.99 -6.68
C ASP A 81 -8.62 2.14 -7.76
N ALA A 82 -8.04 3.33 -7.86
CA ALA A 82 -6.91 3.61 -8.72
C ALA A 82 -5.99 4.62 -8.05
N THR A 83 -4.72 4.22 -7.84
CA THR A 83 -3.69 5.02 -7.19
C THR A 83 -2.57 5.36 -8.18
N LEU A 84 -2.13 6.62 -8.20
CA LEU A 84 -0.87 7.03 -8.82
C LEU A 84 0.18 7.23 -7.73
N PHE A 85 1.40 6.79 -8.01
CA PHE A 85 2.57 6.99 -7.15
C PHE A 85 3.54 7.90 -7.89
N LEU A 86 3.63 9.16 -7.47
CA LEU A 86 4.45 10.16 -8.11
C LEU A 86 5.63 10.49 -7.20
N GLY A 87 6.85 10.20 -7.66
CA GLY A 87 8.09 10.35 -6.91
C GLY A 87 9.07 11.30 -7.57
N ALA A 88 9.79 12.08 -6.77
CA ALA A 88 10.86 12.94 -7.23
C ALA A 88 12.03 12.97 -6.25
N LYS A 89 13.28 12.88 -6.79
CA LYS A 89 14.51 13.14 -6.06
C LYS A 89 14.71 14.66 -5.98
N LEU A 90 14.69 15.20 -4.77
CA LEU A 90 14.84 16.65 -4.56
C LEU A 90 16.29 17.07 -4.45
N TRP A 91 17.07 16.37 -3.62
CA TRP A 91 18.51 16.52 -3.43
C TRP A 91 19.11 15.18 -3.02
N ARG A 92 20.39 15.16 -2.68
CA ARG A 92 21.05 13.92 -2.29
C ARG A 92 20.37 13.26 -1.09
N GLY A 93 19.91 12.04 -1.28
CA GLY A 93 19.23 11.24 -0.28
C GLY A 93 17.79 11.67 0.02
N ALA A 94 17.25 12.72 -0.63
CA ALA A 94 15.90 13.18 -0.40
C ALA A 94 14.95 12.80 -1.54
N GLU A 95 13.84 12.17 -1.18
CA GLU A 95 12.74 11.82 -2.06
C GLU A 95 11.44 12.44 -1.55
N PHE A 96 10.64 13.00 -2.45
CA PHE A 96 9.27 13.39 -2.18
C PHE A 96 8.32 12.51 -2.95
N TRP A 97 7.27 12.05 -2.28
CA TRP A 97 6.24 11.21 -2.87
C TRP A 97 4.86 11.78 -2.61
N ILE A 98 3.97 11.64 -3.60
CA ILE A 98 2.57 11.98 -3.49
C ILE A 98 1.72 10.93 -4.21
N ASN A 99 0.69 10.42 -3.52
CA ASN A 99 -0.16 9.36 -4.02
C ASN A 99 -1.63 9.81 -4.05
N PRO A 100 -2.08 10.47 -5.13
CA PRO A 100 -3.50 10.70 -5.37
C PRO A 100 -4.21 9.39 -5.70
N GLU A 101 -5.42 9.22 -5.18
CA GLU A 101 -6.22 8.01 -5.32
C GLU A 101 -7.68 8.34 -5.57
N ILE A 102 -8.33 7.51 -6.37
CA ILE A 102 -9.77 7.56 -6.63
C ILE A 102 -10.36 6.23 -6.22
N ASP A 103 -11.39 6.27 -5.39
CA ASP A 103 -12.06 5.10 -4.83
C ASP A 103 -13.56 5.14 -5.13
N GLN A 104 -14.18 3.96 -5.26
CA GLN A 104 -15.62 3.78 -5.42
C GLN A 104 -16.06 2.40 -4.94
N GLY A 105 -17.31 2.28 -4.51
CA GLY A 105 -17.98 1.02 -4.20
C GLY A 105 -18.15 0.75 -2.71
N PHE A 106 -18.59 -0.45 -2.39
CA PHE A 106 -18.85 -0.92 -1.02
C PHE A 106 -18.29 -2.31 -0.81
N GLY A 107 -17.79 -2.58 0.38
CA GLY A 107 -17.59 -3.96 0.84
C GLY A 107 -18.89 -4.53 1.42
N LEU A 108 -18.90 -5.84 1.66
CA LEU A 108 -20.05 -6.56 2.23
C LEU A 108 -20.58 -5.84 3.48
N ASP A 109 -21.90 -5.61 3.52
CA ASP A 109 -22.61 -4.95 4.62
C ASP A 109 -21.91 -3.64 5.09
N ASN A 110 -21.43 -2.84 4.14
CA ASN A 110 -20.64 -1.62 4.39
C ASN A 110 -19.37 -1.83 5.24
N THR A 111 -18.80 -3.01 5.19
CA THR A 111 -17.58 -3.38 5.93
C THR A 111 -17.69 -3.22 7.46
N LEU A 112 -18.88 -3.37 8.01
CA LEU A 112 -19.14 -3.23 9.45
C LEU A 112 -18.96 -4.57 10.17
N GLY A 113 -18.28 -4.53 11.32
CA GLY A 113 -18.09 -5.71 12.18
C GLY A 113 -17.45 -6.87 11.44
N VAL A 114 -18.08 -8.04 11.48
CA VAL A 114 -17.58 -9.27 10.83
C VAL A 114 -17.47 -9.12 9.32
N ALA A 115 -18.30 -8.31 8.70
CA ALA A 115 -18.29 -8.07 7.26
C ALA A 115 -17.05 -7.27 6.78
N GLY A 116 -16.32 -6.63 7.68
CA GLY A 116 -15.05 -5.98 7.37
C GLY A 116 -13.89 -6.95 7.12
N PHE A 117 -13.92 -8.16 7.65
CA PHE A 117 -12.81 -9.12 7.55
C PHE A 117 -12.57 -9.73 6.16
N PRO A 118 -13.57 -9.97 5.30
CA PRO A 118 -13.33 -10.58 4.00
C PRO A 118 -12.40 -9.80 3.09
N SER A 119 -12.33 -8.47 3.23
CA SER A 119 -11.44 -7.65 2.40
C SER A 119 -10.87 -6.46 3.18
N GLY A 120 -9.55 -6.44 3.34
CA GLY A 120 -8.80 -5.29 3.83
C GLY A 120 -8.84 -4.11 2.86
N GLU A 121 -8.94 -4.36 1.56
CA GLU A 121 -9.01 -3.34 0.53
C GLU A 121 -10.38 -2.64 0.49
N ALA A 122 -11.45 -3.38 0.69
CA ALA A 122 -12.82 -2.83 0.72
C ALA A 122 -13.16 -2.12 2.04
N TYR A 123 -12.27 -2.13 3.02
CA TYR A 123 -12.54 -1.60 4.34
C TYR A 123 -12.75 -0.08 4.31
N LYS A 124 -13.97 0.35 4.67
CA LYS A 124 -14.40 1.75 4.81
C LYS A 124 -14.29 2.62 3.55
N ILE A 125 -14.23 2.05 2.37
CA ILE A 125 -14.23 2.82 1.12
C ILE A 125 -15.65 3.33 0.78
N GLY A 126 -16.69 2.68 1.05
CA GLY A 126 -18.11 2.92 0.82
C GLY A 126 -18.58 4.24 0.21
N ALA A 127 -18.68 4.32 -1.13
CA ALA A 127 -19.34 5.41 -1.83
C ALA A 127 -19.90 4.95 -3.19
N TYR A 128 -21.11 5.42 -3.55
CA TYR A 128 -21.73 5.11 -4.86
C TYR A 128 -21.04 5.81 -6.04
N HIS A 129 -20.42 6.96 -5.78
CA HIS A 129 -19.74 7.74 -6.80
C HIS A 129 -18.24 7.77 -6.54
N PRO A 130 -17.40 7.84 -7.59
CA PRO A 130 -15.98 8.01 -7.40
C PRO A 130 -15.67 9.22 -6.53
N TYR A 131 -14.78 9.07 -5.57
CA TYR A 131 -14.27 10.15 -4.76
C TYR A 131 -12.75 10.14 -4.74
N PHE A 132 -12.18 11.31 -4.59
CA PHE A 132 -10.75 11.52 -4.55
C PHE A 132 -10.26 11.58 -3.12
N ARG A 133 -9.10 10.99 -2.89
CA ARG A 133 -8.32 11.18 -1.66
C ARG A 133 -6.82 11.26 -1.94
N LEU A 134 -6.10 11.81 -1.00
CA LEU A 134 -4.65 11.78 -0.97
C LEU A 134 -4.22 10.74 0.08
N SER A 135 -3.81 9.56 -0.40
CA SER A 135 -3.41 8.47 0.49
C SER A 135 -2.06 8.75 1.14
N ARG A 136 -1.06 9.18 0.38
CA ARG A 136 0.27 9.54 0.90
C ARG A 136 0.75 10.87 0.34
N ALA A 137 1.48 11.63 1.17
CA ALA A 137 2.29 12.78 0.77
C ALA A 137 3.41 12.93 1.79
N PHE A 138 4.64 12.52 1.46
CA PHE A 138 5.73 12.48 2.41
C PHE A 138 7.08 12.83 1.79
N LEU A 139 7.98 13.30 2.64
CA LEU A 139 9.40 13.47 2.37
C LEU A 139 10.17 12.36 3.08
N ARG A 140 11.07 11.70 2.37
CA ARG A 140 12.03 10.74 2.92
C ARG A 140 13.43 11.26 2.71
N GLN A 141 14.24 11.32 3.77
CA GLN A 141 15.66 11.67 3.72
C GLN A 141 16.50 10.49 4.17
N THR A 142 17.33 9.99 3.28
CA THR A 142 18.36 8.99 3.58
C THR A 142 19.69 9.71 3.83
N ILE A 143 20.38 9.35 4.90
CA ILE A 143 21.73 9.79 5.24
C ILE A 143 22.62 8.56 5.29
N ASP A 144 23.47 8.42 4.27
CA ASP A 144 24.41 7.32 4.17
C ASP A 144 25.54 7.46 5.16
N GLU A 145 25.94 6.36 5.81
CA GLU A 145 27.06 6.30 6.76
C GLU A 145 28.14 5.32 6.32
N GLY A 146 28.00 4.73 5.12
CA GLY A 146 28.96 3.79 4.55
C GLY A 146 28.51 2.33 4.60
N GLY A 147 29.46 1.41 4.51
CA GLY A 147 29.16 -0.01 4.34
C GLY A 147 29.03 -0.43 2.89
N GLU A 148 28.53 -1.63 2.67
CA GLU A 148 28.29 -2.18 1.35
C GLU A 148 27.18 -1.42 0.62
N GLN A 149 27.32 -1.25 -0.69
CA GLN A 149 26.26 -0.68 -1.52
C GLN A 149 25.24 -1.74 -1.90
N GLU A 150 23.99 -1.45 -1.67
CA GLU A 150 22.82 -2.26 -2.04
C GLU A 150 22.13 -1.66 -3.25
N SER A 151 21.77 -2.48 -4.23
CA SER A 151 20.87 -2.06 -5.31
C SER A 151 19.46 -1.86 -4.76
N VAL A 152 18.79 -0.84 -5.27
CA VAL A 152 17.41 -0.49 -4.91
C VAL A 152 16.56 -0.52 -6.17
N ASP A 153 15.55 -1.38 -6.18
CA ASP A 153 14.61 -1.46 -7.28
C ASP A 153 13.63 -0.28 -7.29
N ALA A 154 13.23 0.14 -8.49
CA ALA A 154 12.17 1.11 -8.68
C ALA A 154 10.81 0.44 -8.44
N VAL A 155 10.13 0.84 -7.36
CA VAL A 155 8.78 0.36 -7.02
C VAL A 155 7.92 1.51 -6.50
N ALA A 156 6.66 1.25 -6.23
CA ALA A 156 5.78 2.24 -5.62
C ALA A 156 6.40 2.84 -4.35
N ASN A 157 6.46 4.16 -4.27
CA ASN A 157 7.05 4.91 -3.16
C ASN A 157 8.56 4.68 -2.92
N GLN A 158 9.30 4.26 -3.94
CA GLN A 158 10.75 4.06 -3.89
C GLN A 158 11.38 4.34 -5.26
N LEU A 159 12.33 5.27 -5.31
CA LEU A 159 13.15 5.48 -6.50
C LEU A 159 14.20 4.37 -6.64
N GLY A 160 14.42 3.94 -7.87
CA GLY A 160 15.52 3.02 -8.20
C GLY A 160 16.88 3.69 -8.04
N GLY A 161 17.89 2.88 -7.70
CA GLY A 161 19.25 3.37 -7.54
C GLY A 161 20.10 2.51 -6.62
N SER A 162 20.92 3.15 -5.80
CA SER A 162 21.75 2.50 -4.78
C SER A 162 21.68 3.22 -3.45
N ARG A 163 21.90 2.48 -2.37
CA ARG A 163 22.02 2.99 -1.00
C ARG A 163 23.08 2.23 -0.23
N ASN A 164 23.58 2.83 0.83
CA ASN A 164 24.53 2.16 1.71
C ASN A 164 23.83 1.30 2.77
N ALA A 165 24.42 0.18 3.13
CA ALA A 165 23.91 -0.73 4.15
C ALA A 165 23.78 -0.02 5.52
N ALA A 166 24.78 0.79 5.91
CA ALA A 166 24.71 1.62 7.12
C ALA A 166 24.15 3.00 6.76
N ARG A 167 22.95 3.33 7.32
CA ARG A 167 22.24 4.56 7.01
C ARG A 167 21.22 4.93 8.07
N TRP A 168 20.87 6.22 8.09
CA TRP A 168 19.65 6.72 8.70
C TRP A 168 18.61 7.01 7.61
N VAL A 169 17.34 6.78 7.93
CA VAL A 169 16.22 7.18 7.09
C VAL A 169 15.21 7.94 7.94
N PHE A 170 14.86 9.14 7.52
CA PHE A 170 13.85 9.98 8.16
C PHE A 170 12.68 10.16 7.20
N THR A 171 11.47 9.87 7.66
CA THR A 171 10.25 10.05 6.88
C THR A 171 9.31 10.99 7.63
N VAL A 172 8.77 12.00 6.94
CA VAL A 172 7.83 12.96 7.51
C VAL A 172 6.73 13.28 6.51
N GLY A 173 5.49 13.33 6.98
CA GLY A 173 4.33 13.66 6.15
C GLY A 173 3.14 12.75 6.42
N LYS A 174 2.30 12.56 5.41
CA LYS A 174 1.17 11.62 5.45
C LYS A 174 1.59 10.28 4.86
N PHE A 175 1.51 9.21 5.62
CA PHE A 175 1.80 7.83 5.20
C PHE A 175 1.15 6.83 6.17
N SER A 176 1.25 5.53 5.91
CA SER A 176 0.77 4.51 6.85
C SER A 176 1.88 4.13 7.84
N VAL A 177 1.53 3.91 9.10
CA VAL A 177 2.48 3.41 10.12
C VAL A 177 3.07 2.08 9.66
N VAL A 178 2.28 1.21 9.06
CA VAL A 178 2.72 -0.11 8.58
C VAL A 178 3.69 -0.02 7.41
N ASP A 179 3.74 1.06 6.65
CA ASP A 179 4.75 1.27 5.59
C ASP A 179 6.19 1.14 6.13
N ILE A 180 6.38 1.37 7.43
CA ILE A 180 7.69 1.34 8.10
C ILE A 180 7.76 0.26 9.19
N PHE A 181 6.72 0.13 10.01
CA PHE A 181 6.76 -0.68 11.24
C PHE A 181 6.28 -2.11 11.05
N ASP A 182 5.57 -2.40 9.96
CA ASP A 182 5.21 -3.76 9.57
C ASP A 182 5.26 -3.93 8.05
N ASN A 183 6.46 -4.08 7.51
CA ASN A 183 6.70 -4.34 6.10
C ASN A 183 6.80 -5.85 5.82
N ASN A 184 5.80 -6.61 6.25
CA ASN A 184 5.72 -8.04 6.02
C ASN A 184 5.70 -8.35 4.51
N GLN A 185 6.57 -9.23 4.06
CA GLN A 185 6.72 -9.55 2.64
C GLN A 185 5.51 -10.30 2.06
N TYR A 186 4.73 -10.99 2.88
CA TYR A 186 3.69 -11.92 2.41
C TYR A 186 2.27 -11.49 2.75
N ALA A 187 2.10 -10.46 3.55
CA ALA A 187 0.79 -10.07 4.05
C ALA A 187 0.70 -8.56 4.36
N HIS A 188 1.38 -7.72 3.56
CA HIS A 188 1.42 -6.28 3.78
C HIS A 188 0.37 -5.51 2.99
N ASP A 189 0.21 -5.81 1.70
CA ASP A 189 -0.73 -5.11 0.83
C ASP A 189 -1.88 -6.03 0.42
N PRO A 190 -3.12 -5.79 0.86
CA PRO A 190 -4.27 -6.61 0.50
C PRO A 190 -4.53 -6.64 -1.02
N ARG A 191 -3.96 -5.73 -1.80
CA ARG A 191 -4.04 -5.68 -3.25
C ARG A 191 -3.09 -6.64 -3.97
N ASN A 192 -2.06 -7.12 -3.27
CA ASN A 192 -1.05 -8.01 -3.84
C ASN A 192 -0.92 -9.34 -3.09
N ASP A 193 -1.29 -9.35 -1.80
CA ASP A 193 -1.06 -10.48 -0.90
C ASP A 193 -2.39 -11.14 -0.47
N PHE A 194 -2.68 -11.15 0.83
CA PHE A 194 -3.93 -11.68 1.35
C PHE A 194 -5.00 -10.59 1.44
N LEU A 195 -6.14 -10.83 0.79
CA LEU A 195 -7.26 -9.90 0.82
C LEU A 195 -7.93 -9.82 2.20
N ASN A 196 -7.93 -10.92 2.96
CA ASN A 196 -8.61 -10.98 4.25
C ASN A 196 -7.89 -10.12 5.30
N TRP A 197 -8.63 -9.18 5.91
CA TRP A 197 -8.11 -8.24 6.88
C TRP A 197 -7.40 -8.91 8.09
N ALA A 198 -7.86 -10.09 8.52
CA ALA A 198 -7.22 -10.82 9.61
C ALA A 198 -5.82 -11.36 9.27
N ALA A 199 -5.46 -11.39 7.98
CA ALA A 199 -4.16 -11.85 7.49
C ALA A 199 -3.26 -10.71 7.01
N VAL A 200 -3.73 -9.46 7.00
CA VAL A 200 -2.95 -8.29 6.59
C VAL A 200 -2.08 -7.83 7.77
N ASP A 201 -0.82 -7.52 7.48
CA ASP A 201 0.20 -7.12 8.46
C ASP A 201 0.29 -8.10 9.65
N ALA A 202 0.53 -7.63 10.86
CA ALA A 202 0.56 -8.46 12.07
C ALA A 202 -0.84 -8.90 12.55
N GLY A 203 -1.90 -8.56 11.84
CA GLY A 203 -3.29 -8.97 12.13
C GLY A 203 -3.88 -8.45 13.45
N SER A 204 -3.12 -8.43 14.52
CA SER A 204 -3.50 -7.92 15.84
C SER A 204 -2.89 -6.55 16.16
N PHE A 205 -2.15 -5.97 15.23
CA PHE A 205 -1.49 -4.69 15.41
C PHE A 205 -2.48 -3.55 15.10
N ASP A 206 -2.84 -2.81 16.13
CA ASP A 206 -3.63 -1.58 15.99
C ASP A 206 -2.68 -0.38 15.98
N TYR A 207 -2.84 0.53 15.02
CA TYR A 207 -1.94 1.64 14.80
C TYR A 207 -2.68 2.95 14.55
N ALA A 208 -1.99 4.06 14.77
CA ALA A 208 -2.54 5.39 14.56
C ALA A 208 -2.87 5.61 13.08
N ALA A 209 -4.16 5.78 12.76
CA ALA A 209 -4.63 5.94 11.39
C ALA A 209 -6.01 6.59 11.31
N ASP A 210 -6.30 7.19 10.15
CA ASP A 210 -7.67 7.46 9.71
C ASP A 210 -8.37 6.16 9.27
N ALA A 211 -9.62 6.28 8.82
CA ALA A 211 -10.43 5.14 8.39
C ALA A 211 -9.84 4.36 7.20
N TRP A 212 -8.88 4.91 6.49
CA TRP A 212 -8.22 4.30 5.34
C TRP A 212 -6.82 3.75 5.66
N GLY A 213 -6.37 3.84 6.91
CA GLY A 213 -5.07 3.33 7.33
C GLY A 213 -3.90 4.31 7.21
N TYR A 214 -4.15 5.60 7.03
CA TYR A 214 -3.12 6.64 6.88
C TYR A 214 -3.14 7.63 8.03
N THR A 215 -1.95 8.16 8.34
CA THR A 215 -1.80 9.19 9.37
C THR A 215 -0.75 10.23 8.95
N VAL A 216 -0.68 11.32 9.71
CA VAL A 216 0.41 12.30 9.63
C VAL A 216 1.39 12.02 10.75
N GLY A 217 2.68 11.98 10.43
CA GLY A 217 3.68 11.69 11.43
C GLY A 217 5.11 11.86 10.95
N ALA A 218 6.03 11.44 11.80
CA ALA A 218 7.45 11.37 11.51
C ALA A 218 8.02 10.05 12.04
N ALA A 219 8.93 9.46 11.28
CA ALA A 219 9.64 8.26 11.67
C ALA A 219 11.13 8.40 11.40
N ALA A 220 11.93 7.69 12.19
CA ALA A 220 13.36 7.54 12.03
C ALA A 220 13.73 6.07 12.07
N GLU A 221 14.54 5.64 11.12
CA GLU A 221 15.06 4.28 11.01
C GLU A 221 16.60 4.33 11.01
N ARG A 222 17.21 3.42 11.74
CA ARG A 222 18.66 3.23 11.75
C ARG A 222 18.97 1.82 11.28
N TYR A 223 19.74 1.72 10.21
CA TYR A 223 20.26 0.46 9.67
C TYR A 223 21.74 0.35 9.98
N GLN A 224 22.17 -0.75 10.61
CA GLN A 224 23.56 -1.01 10.91
C GLN A 224 23.84 -2.49 11.04
N GLY A 225 24.50 -3.07 10.05
CA GLY A 225 24.78 -4.50 9.99
C GLY A 225 23.50 -5.33 10.09
N ALA A 226 23.42 -6.22 11.07
CA ALA A 226 22.23 -7.07 11.31
C ALA A 226 21.11 -6.36 12.10
N TRP A 227 21.28 -5.08 12.48
CA TRP A 227 20.33 -4.37 13.33
C TRP A 227 19.58 -3.30 12.54
N THR A 228 18.27 -3.27 12.74
CA THR A 228 17.42 -2.14 12.35
C THR A 228 16.62 -1.69 13.55
N VAL A 229 16.74 -0.40 13.89
CA VAL A 229 15.96 0.24 14.95
C VAL A 229 15.05 1.27 14.32
N ARG A 230 13.77 1.27 14.71
CA ARG A 230 12.77 2.20 14.20
C ARG A 230 12.05 2.89 15.34
N ALA A 231 11.79 4.18 15.18
CA ALA A 231 10.99 4.98 16.11
C ALA A 231 10.12 5.96 15.32
N GLY A 232 8.92 6.30 15.83
CA GLY A 232 8.05 7.24 15.17
C GLY A 232 7.05 7.90 16.13
N VAL A 233 6.51 9.03 15.68
CA VAL A 233 5.41 9.75 16.32
C VAL A 233 4.34 10.02 15.28
N PHE A 234 3.08 9.76 15.62
CA PHE A 234 1.96 9.76 14.68
C PHE A 234 0.72 10.38 15.29
N ASP A 235 -0.04 11.08 14.47
CA ASP A 235 -1.34 11.60 14.86
C ASP A 235 -2.38 10.46 14.87
N GLY A 236 -3.18 10.38 15.91
CA GLY A 236 -4.23 9.37 16.08
C GLY A 236 -5.62 9.91 15.78
N SER A 237 -6.56 9.04 15.46
CA SER A 237 -7.96 9.42 15.37
C SER A 237 -8.58 9.50 16.77
N ASN A 238 -9.21 10.63 17.10
CA ASN A 238 -9.93 10.79 18.38
C ASN A 238 -11.22 9.94 18.43
N VAL A 239 -11.75 9.57 17.26
CA VAL A 239 -12.89 8.69 17.12
C VAL A 239 -12.44 7.47 16.33
N PRO A 240 -12.47 6.26 16.89
CA PRO A 240 -12.08 5.05 16.18
C PRO A 240 -12.78 4.94 14.84
N ASN A 241 -12.02 4.61 13.82
CA ASN A 241 -12.53 4.45 12.46
C ASN A 241 -13.11 5.74 11.82
N SER A 242 -12.72 6.90 12.30
CA SER A 242 -13.07 8.18 11.71
C SER A 242 -12.20 8.49 10.50
N VAL A 243 -12.77 9.21 9.54
CA VAL A 243 -12.01 9.77 8.40
C VAL A 243 -11.17 10.99 8.78
N HIS A 244 -11.29 11.48 10.01
CA HIS A 244 -10.57 12.63 10.53
C HIS A 244 -9.55 12.20 11.58
N LEU A 245 -8.32 12.62 11.38
CA LEU A 245 -7.29 12.53 12.42
C LEU A 245 -7.60 13.53 13.53
N GLY A 246 -7.30 13.13 14.77
CA GLY A 246 -7.34 14.04 15.90
C GLY A 246 -6.25 15.11 15.74
N ARG A 247 -6.49 16.31 16.23
CA ARG A 247 -5.40 17.25 16.45
C ARG A 247 -4.85 16.98 17.85
N ALA A 248 -3.57 16.62 17.90
CA ALA A 248 -2.85 16.53 19.18
C ALA A 248 -2.74 17.92 19.82
#